data_d40b419a7b082d45474f8f22a077d54d
#
_entry.id   d40b419a7b082d45474f8f22a077d54d
#
_cell.length_a   1.000
_cell.length_b   1.000
_cell.length_c   1.000
_cell.angle_alpha   90.00
_cell.angle_beta   90.00
_cell.angle_gamma   90.00
#
_symmetry.space_group_name_H-M   'P 1'
#
loop_
_entity.id
_entity.type
_entity.pdbx_description
1 polymer ?
#
loop_
_entity_poly.entity_id
_entity_poly.type
_entity_poly.pdbx_seq_one_letter_code
_entity_poly.pdbx_strand_id
1 'polypeptide(L)'
;MISQLDAIGRVMGLKAELNLSREGFDKMLAVFGTMLPEKHTLLTNLYKAEKLLRMLKMPYDKIHVCPKGCVLFRKEHADAKYCPKCKSSRYVEVDSGNGQKRQLKIPMRVLRHLPFLPRLQRLFMT
;
A
#
# COMPACT_ATOMS: atom_id res chain seq x y z
N MET A 1 23.92 -12.37 14.85
CA MET A 1 22.54 -12.35 15.41
C MET A 1 21.60 -11.74 14.39
N ILE A 2 20.54 -12.43 14.01
CA ILE A 2 19.59 -11.94 13.02
C ILE A 2 18.65 -10.94 13.69
N SER A 3 18.52 -9.74 13.15
CA SER A 3 17.57 -8.76 13.68
C SER A 3 16.12 -9.19 13.38
N GLN A 4 15.17 -8.68 14.16
CA GLN A 4 13.75 -8.94 13.91
C GLN A 4 13.32 -8.54 12.49
N LEU A 5 13.84 -7.43 11.99
CA LEU A 5 13.56 -6.94 10.63
C LEU A 5 14.12 -7.88 9.55
N ASP A 6 15.33 -8.40 9.76
CA ASP A 6 15.95 -9.34 8.83
C ASP A 6 15.18 -10.66 8.79
N ALA A 7 14.78 -11.18 9.96
CA ALA A 7 13.94 -12.37 10.05
C ALA A 7 12.59 -12.19 9.32
N ILE A 8 11.92 -11.05 9.52
CA ILE A 8 10.67 -10.73 8.83
C ILE A 8 10.88 -10.63 7.32
N GLY A 9 11.93 -9.97 6.88
CA GLY A 9 12.26 -9.84 5.46
C GLY A 9 12.45 -11.20 4.78
N ARG A 10 13.18 -12.12 5.43
CA ARG A 10 13.40 -13.48 4.92
C ARG A 10 12.10 -14.29 4.88
N VAL A 11 11.28 -14.22 5.93
CA VAL A 11 9.99 -14.95 5.99
C VAL A 11 9.00 -14.40 4.96
N MET A 12 8.96 -13.08 4.77
CA MET A 12 8.13 -12.47 3.72
C MET A 12 8.63 -12.81 2.31
N GLY A 13 9.94 -12.96 2.13
CA GLY A 13 10.54 -13.47 0.89
C GLY A 13 10.06 -14.88 0.58
N LEU A 14 10.08 -15.79 1.54
CA LEU A 14 9.54 -17.15 1.39
C LEU A 14 8.05 -17.15 1.06
N LYS A 15 7.27 -16.29 1.68
CA LYS A 15 5.84 -16.15 1.37
C LYS A 15 5.62 -15.80 -0.11
N ALA A 16 6.39 -14.85 -0.64
CA ALA A 16 6.29 -14.43 -2.03
C ALA A 16 6.78 -15.53 -2.99
N GLU A 17 7.89 -16.18 -2.67
CA GLU A 17 8.53 -17.21 -3.49
C GLU A 17 7.68 -18.48 -3.60
N LEU A 18 7.09 -18.92 -2.49
CA LEU A 18 6.23 -20.10 -2.40
C LEU A 18 4.75 -19.79 -2.65
N ASN A 19 4.40 -18.56 -2.93
CA ASN A 19 3.01 -18.14 -3.16
C ASN A 19 2.05 -18.56 -2.02
N LEU A 20 2.51 -18.47 -0.79
CA LEU A 20 1.71 -18.86 0.37
C LEU A 20 0.49 -17.95 0.56
N SER A 21 -0.66 -18.56 0.81
CA SER A 21 -1.84 -17.83 1.23
C SER A 21 -1.64 -17.17 2.59
N ARG A 22 -2.47 -16.18 2.93
CA ARG A 22 -2.43 -15.52 4.24
C ARG A 22 -2.56 -16.54 5.39
N GLU A 23 -3.53 -17.44 5.26
CA GLU A 23 -3.79 -18.49 6.25
C GLU A 23 -2.63 -19.48 6.36
N GLY A 24 -2.07 -19.92 5.24
CA GLY A 24 -0.89 -20.80 5.22
C GLY A 24 0.34 -20.15 5.85
N PHE A 25 0.54 -18.86 5.62
CA PHE A 25 1.62 -18.10 6.24
C PHE A 25 1.44 -17.97 7.76
N ASP A 26 0.24 -17.67 8.23
CA ASP A 26 -0.07 -17.56 9.67
C ASP A 26 0.11 -18.91 10.38
N LYS A 27 -0.30 -20.02 9.77
CA LYS A 27 -0.07 -21.37 10.29
C LYS A 27 1.42 -21.71 10.37
N MET A 28 2.20 -21.37 9.36
CA MET A 28 3.64 -21.55 9.34
C MET A 28 4.32 -20.78 10.48
N LEU A 29 3.96 -19.53 10.69
CA LEU A 29 4.48 -18.70 11.78
C LEU A 29 4.11 -19.26 13.16
N ALA A 30 2.90 -19.79 13.31
CA ALA A 30 2.48 -20.43 14.53
C ALA A 30 3.33 -21.66 14.86
N VAL A 31 3.60 -22.51 13.88
CA VAL A 31 4.48 -23.69 14.06
C VAL A 31 5.89 -23.26 14.44
N PHE A 32 6.48 -22.29 13.73
CA PHE A 32 7.82 -21.80 14.08
C PHE A 32 7.86 -21.19 15.49
N GLY A 33 6.81 -20.49 15.90
CA GLY A 33 6.71 -19.95 17.24
C GLY A 33 6.78 -21.02 18.34
N THR A 34 6.26 -22.22 18.10
CA THR A 34 6.34 -23.33 19.06
C THR A 34 7.73 -23.96 19.16
N MET A 35 8.56 -23.80 18.12
CA MET A 35 9.92 -24.34 18.07
C MET A 35 10.96 -23.40 18.67
N LEU A 36 10.62 -22.15 18.87
CA LEU A 36 11.52 -21.13 19.38
C LEU A 36 11.43 -21.01 20.91
N PRO A 37 12.50 -20.51 21.58
CA PRO A 37 12.47 -20.23 23.01
C PRO A 37 11.35 -19.27 23.40
N GLU A 38 10.83 -19.36 24.61
CA GLU A 38 9.68 -18.56 25.09
C GLU A 38 9.80 -17.04 24.91
N LYS A 39 11.02 -16.52 24.87
CA LYS A 39 11.31 -15.07 24.68
C LYS A 39 11.65 -14.69 23.25
N HIS A 40 11.17 -15.43 22.25
CA HIS A 40 11.43 -15.09 20.87
C HIS A 40 10.69 -13.81 20.40
N THR A 41 11.27 -13.13 19.44
CA THR A 41 10.71 -11.88 18.86
C THR A 41 10.00 -12.10 17.52
N LEU A 42 9.78 -13.36 17.14
CA LEU A 42 9.09 -13.69 15.89
C LEU A 42 7.62 -13.24 15.96
N LEU A 43 7.17 -12.60 14.90
CA LEU A 43 5.78 -12.16 14.79
C LEU A 43 4.82 -13.35 14.60
N THR A 44 3.62 -13.21 15.15
CA THR A 44 2.64 -14.29 15.18
C THR A 44 1.76 -14.38 13.95
N ASN A 45 1.68 -13.31 13.16
CA ASN A 45 0.83 -13.30 11.96
C ASN A 45 1.28 -12.27 10.91
N LEU A 46 0.75 -12.43 9.70
CA LEU A 46 1.04 -11.56 8.55
C LEU A 46 0.69 -10.10 8.82
N TYR A 47 -0.41 -9.84 9.51
CA TYR A 47 -0.85 -8.47 9.80
C TYR A 47 0.21 -7.66 10.59
N LYS A 48 0.81 -8.28 11.61
CA LYS A 48 1.87 -7.64 12.39
C LYS A 48 3.14 -7.42 11.58
N ALA A 49 3.50 -8.39 10.73
CA ALA A 49 4.63 -8.26 9.81
C ALA A 49 4.43 -7.11 8.83
N GLU A 50 3.28 -7.03 8.19
CA GLU A 50 2.93 -5.93 7.27
C GLU A 50 2.88 -4.58 7.97
N LYS A 51 2.35 -4.53 9.21
CA LYS A 51 2.31 -3.30 10.01
C LYS A 51 3.72 -2.75 10.26
N LEU A 52 4.65 -3.61 10.63
CA LEU A 52 6.04 -3.23 10.85
C LEU A 52 6.71 -2.75 9.54
N LEU A 53 6.52 -3.48 8.44
CA LEU A 53 7.06 -3.11 7.13
C LEU A 53 6.48 -1.79 6.60
N ARG A 54 5.22 -1.48 6.91
CA ARG A 54 4.61 -0.19 6.56
C ARG A 54 5.33 1.00 7.19
N MET A 55 5.89 0.83 8.37
CA MET A 55 6.68 1.88 9.03
C MET A 55 7.99 2.18 8.29
N LEU A 56 8.50 1.21 7.53
CA LEU A 56 9.72 1.35 6.73
C LEU A 56 9.47 1.87 5.31
N LYS A 57 8.21 1.96 4.89
CA LYS A 57 7.87 2.48 3.57
C LYS A 57 8.29 3.93 3.44
N MET A 58 8.87 4.23 2.29
CA MET A 58 9.15 5.62 1.95
C MET A 58 7.85 6.39 1.73
N PRO A 59 7.77 7.64 2.19
CA PRO A 59 6.61 8.48 1.94
C PRO A 59 6.39 8.67 0.44
N TYR A 60 5.15 8.68 0.03
CA TYR A 60 4.74 9.00 -1.32
C TYR A 60 3.42 9.77 -1.31
N ASP A 61 3.26 10.64 -2.28
CA ASP A 61 2.05 11.41 -2.44
C ASP A 61 1.09 10.71 -3.40
N LYS A 62 -0.18 10.66 -3.04
CA LYS A 62 -1.25 10.17 -3.91
C LYS A 62 -1.85 11.35 -4.67
N ILE A 63 -1.71 11.35 -6.00
CA ILE A 63 -2.29 12.37 -6.87
C ILE A 63 -3.40 11.71 -7.67
N HIS A 64 -4.61 12.26 -7.59
CA HIS A 64 -5.71 11.77 -8.41
C HIS A 64 -5.49 12.13 -9.87
N VAL A 65 -5.81 11.22 -10.77
CA VAL A 65 -5.59 11.37 -12.22
C VAL A 65 -6.91 11.14 -12.95
N CYS A 66 -7.09 11.86 -14.04
CA CYS A 66 -8.20 11.61 -14.95
C CYS A 66 -8.14 10.15 -15.46
N PRO A 67 -9.26 9.41 -15.53
CA PRO A 67 -9.29 8.04 -16.05
C PRO A 67 -8.70 7.89 -17.43
N LYS A 68 -8.86 8.92 -18.27
CA LYS A 68 -8.29 8.98 -19.63
C LYS A 68 -6.87 9.58 -19.68
N GLY A 69 -6.30 9.98 -18.54
CA GLY A 69 -4.95 10.52 -18.47
C GLY A 69 -4.78 11.97 -18.93
N CYS A 70 -5.88 12.72 -19.09
CA CYS A 70 -5.81 14.10 -19.61
C CYS A 70 -5.12 15.08 -18.65
N VAL A 71 -5.42 15.00 -17.34
CA VAL A 71 -4.93 15.94 -16.33
C VAL A 71 -4.66 15.25 -15.01
N LEU A 72 -3.80 15.86 -14.19
CA LEU A 72 -3.61 15.55 -12.79
C LEU A 72 -4.47 16.50 -11.96
N PHE A 73 -5.22 15.96 -11.01
CA PHE A 73 -6.02 16.77 -10.07
C PHE A 73 -5.15 17.34 -8.95
N ARG A 74 -4.33 18.34 -9.31
CA ARG A 74 -3.46 19.07 -8.38
C ARG A 74 -3.36 20.55 -8.79
N LYS A 75 -2.87 21.40 -7.89
CA LYS A 75 -2.75 22.85 -8.10
C LYS A 75 -4.09 23.46 -8.51
N GLU A 76 -4.21 23.97 -9.75
CA GLU A 76 -5.42 24.60 -10.28
C GLU A 76 -6.63 23.67 -10.34
N HIS A 77 -6.41 22.37 -10.47
CA HIS A 77 -7.46 21.35 -10.58
C HIS A 77 -7.65 20.55 -9.28
N ALA A 78 -7.08 21.02 -8.14
CA ALA A 78 -7.13 20.29 -6.87
C ALA A 78 -8.56 20.02 -6.38
N ASP A 79 -9.47 20.98 -6.57
CA ASP A 79 -10.87 20.89 -6.13
C ASP A 79 -11.85 20.42 -7.21
N ALA A 80 -11.36 20.17 -8.43
CA ALA A 80 -12.19 19.74 -9.53
C ALA A 80 -12.74 18.32 -9.32
N LYS A 81 -14.04 18.12 -9.53
CA LYS A 81 -14.71 16.81 -9.48
C LYS A 81 -14.75 16.12 -10.85
N TYR A 82 -14.60 16.86 -11.91
CA TYR A 82 -14.62 16.39 -13.30
C TYR A 82 -13.40 16.90 -14.04
N CYS A 83 -12.95 16.12 -15.02
CA CYS A 83 -11.85 16.54 -15.88
C CYS A 83 -12.25 17.73 -16.74
N PRO A 84 -11.46 18.83 -16.77
CA PRO A 84 -11.78 19.99 -17.60
C PRO A 84 -11.68 19.71 -19.13
N LYS A 85 -10.91 18.68 -19.52
CA LYS A 85 -10.72 18.32 -20.94
C LYS A 85 -11.74 17.32 -21.45
N CYS A 86 -11.91 16.20 -20.75
CA CYS A 86 -12.78 15.09 -21.21
C CYS A 86 -14.07 14.93 -20.40
N LYS A 87 -14.28 15.77 -19.38
CA LYS A 87 -15.44 15.76 -18.47
C LYS A 87 -15.68 14.43 -17.75
N SER A 88 -14.70 13.53 -17.72
CA SER A 88 -14.77 12.28 -16.96
C SER A 88 -14.76 12.56 -15.46
N SER A 89 -15.49 11.75 -14.69
CA SER A 89 -15.54 11.88 -13.23
C SER A 89 -14.18 11.55 -12.59
N ARG A 90 -13.80 12.34 -11.59
CA ARG A 90 -12.62 12.07 -10.75
C ARG A 90 -12.82 10.87 -9.84
N TYR A 91 -14.04 10.67 -9.39
CA TYR A 91 -14.41 9.66 -8.42
C TYR A 91 -15.28 8.58 -9.04
N VAL A 92 -15.32 7.41 -8.41
CA VAL A 92 -16.19 6.32 -8.81
C VAL A 92 -17.65 6.73 -8.62
N GLU A 93 -18.46 6.59 -9.66
CA GLU A 93 -19.90 6.83 -9.64
C GLU A 93 -20.64 5.50 -9.54
N VAL A 94 -21.60 5.42 -8.64
CA VAL A 94 -22.47 4.26 -8.45
C VAL A 94 -23.92 4.68 -8.63
N ASP A 95 -24.67 3.89 -9.36
CA ASP A 95 -26.10 4.11 -9.53
C ASP A 95 -26.86 3.78 -8.23
N SER A 96 -27.59 4.75 -7.72
CA SER A 96 -28.36 4.64 -6.47
C SER A 96 -29.74 4.00 -6.64
N GLY A 97 -30.00 3.34 -7.76
CA GLY A 97 -31.29 2.68 -8.02
C GLY A 97 -32.46 3.61 -8.40
N ASN A 98 -32.34 4.90 -8.12
CA ASN A 98 -33.35 5.93 -8.43
C ASN A 98 -33.00 6.80 -9.66
N GLY A 99 -32.14 6.30 -10.53
CA GLY A 99 -31.66 7.05 -11.70
C GLY A 99 -30.67 8.18 -11.36
N GLN A 100 -30.32 8.37 -10.09
CA GLN A 100 -29.31 9.33 -9.64
C GLN A 100 -27.96 8.64 -9.42
N LYS A 101 -26.92 9.20 -10.01
CA LYS A 101 -25.54 8.76 -9.80
C LYS A 101 -24.98 9.38 -8.53
N ARG A 102 -24.51 8.55 -7.61
CA ARG A 102 -23.81 8.98 -6.40
C ARG A 102 -22.32 8.84 -6.60
N GLN A 103 -21.57 9.91 -6.37
CA GLN A 103 -20.11 9.86 -6.35
C GLN A 103 -19.63 9.33 -5.00
N LEU A 104 -18.80 8.30 -5.06
CA LEU A 104 -18.05 7.82 -3.90
C LEU A 104 -16.79 8.66 -3.71
N LYS A 105 -16.25 8.68 -2.48
CA LYS A 105 -14.96 9.35 -2.21
C LYS A 105 -13.74 8.53 -2.67
N ILE A 106 -13.94 7.59 -3.59
CA ILE A 106 -12.90 6.72 -4.13
C ILE A 106 -12.48 7.26 -5.49
N PRO A 107 -11.20 7.66 -5.65
CA PRO A 107 -10.72 8.15 -6.96
C PRO A 107 -10.68 7.03 -8.00
N MET A 108 -11.04 7.35 -9.23
CA MET A 108 -11.01 6.41 -10.35
C MET A 108 -9.58 5.94 -10.65
N ARG A 109 -8.62 6.84 -10.59
CA ARG A 109 -7.21 6.53 -10.86
C ARG A 109 -6.30 7.37 -9.95
N VAL A 110 -5.24 6.75 -9.45
CA VAL A 110 -4.26 7.38 -8.56
C VAL A 110 -2.85 7.19 -9.11
N LEU A 111 -2.12 8.29 -9.23
CA LEU A 111 -0.67 8.30 -9.45
C LEU A 111 0.02 8.37 -8.08
N ARG A 112 0.98 7.50 -7.85
CA ARG A 112 1.84 7.57 -6.67
C ARG A 112 3.12 8.32 -7.01
N HIS A 113 3.21 9.54 -6.53
CA HIS A 113 4.40 10.37 -6.68
C HIS A 113 5.39 10.04 -5.57
N LEU A 114 6.57 9.61 -5.96
CA LEU A 114 7.66 9.22 -5.07
C LEU A 114 8.71 10.33 -5.05
N PRO A 115 8.78 11.16 -3.98
CA PRO A 115 9.77 12.23 -3.89
C PRO A 115 11.20 11.67 -3.99
N PHE A 116 12.02 12.30 -4.82
CA PHE A 116 13.38 11.81 -5.08
C PHE A 116 14.35 12.08 -3.93
N LEU A 117 14.25 13.26 -3.30
CA LEU A 117 15.15 13.70 -2.23
C LEU A 117 15.21 12.73 -1.03
N PRO A 118 14.09 12.30 -0.43
CA PRO A 118 14.12 11.34 0.68
C PRO A 118 14.76 10.00 0.30
N ARG A 119 14.65 9.60 -0.97
CA ARG A 119 15.29 8.37 -1.47
C ARG A 119 16.80 8.51 -1.56
N LEU A 120 17.29 9.63 -2.08
CA LEU A 120 18.72 9.94 -2.11
C LEU A 120 19.28 10.00 -0.69
N GLN A 121 18.64 10.74 0.20
CA GLN A 121 19.08 10.86 1.59
C GLN A 121 19.25 9.48 2.23
N ARG A 122 18.33 8.55 1.98
CA ARG A 122 18.39 7.20 2.54
C ARG A 122 19.56 6.37 2.01
N LEU A 123 19.98 6.59 0.76
CA LEU A 123 21.16 5.93 0.18
C LEU A 123 22.47 6.38 0.85
N PHE A 124 22.52 7.61 1.33
CA PHE A 124 23.71 8.18 2.00
C PHE A 124 23.71 8.05 3.52
N MET A 125 22.63 7.53 4.11
CA MET A 125 22.50 7.34 5.57
C MET A 125 22.85 5.92 6.04
N THR A 126 23.35 5.09 5.16
CA THR A 126 23.80 3.72 5.50
C THR A 126 25.23 3.69 5.98
#